data_857d8256da62e5f6b290680c9973eaa3
#
_entry.id   857d8256da62e5f6b290680c9973eaa3
#
_cell.length_a   1.000
_cell.length_b   1.000
_cell.length_c   1.000
_cell.angle_alpha   90.00
_cell.angle_beta   90.00
_cell.angle_gamma   90.00
#
_symmetry.space_group_name_H-M   'P 1'
#
loop_
_entity.id
_entity.type
_entity.pdbx_description
1 polymer ?
#
loop_
_entity_poly.entity_id
_entity_poly.type
_entity_poly.pdbx_seq_one_letter_code
_entity_poly.pdbx_strand_id
1 'polypeptide(L)'
;FYEGEMAETMAADLAAHGSAVTLEAFREYVAEDSRIVRGSYRGYDLIGTDIPAAGVLSIQALQIMENFDPSSMSEAEWFAITGQALSFASRELRTLGPDSATTRAISKEWATRMAEEIAAPAMGDRPDSEATPMGESPLPPLADRGDNFGGHTTHLATADENGMFVSLTQTLGPNMGSKVVTPGLGFLYASTLGGYLGRMEAGDRARSNINPFMVMKDGEVVLALGAAGGGLIPPAVVHAITRVIDFGMSLPDALAEPRVAGARGGGFNAETSPDIGWTDAELEQMRALGIDINPQPQSGAFGRVHGIQYDPETNTWIGAADPDWEGSARGPAARRPGN
;
A
#
# COMPACT_ATOMS: atom_id res chain seq x y z
N PHE A 1 -6.65 28.75 -0.95
CA PHE A 1 -7.27 27.57 -1.55
C PHE A 1 -8.66 27.30 -0.96
N TYR A 2 -8.82 27.33 0.35
CA TYR A 2 -10.10 27.02 1.03
C TYR A 2 -10.99 28.24 1.27
N GLU A 3 -10.46 29.42 1.12
CA GLU A 3 -11.14 30.72 1.27
C GLU A 3 -10.68 31.68 0.16
N GLY A 4 -11.46 32.74 -0.10
CA GLY A 4 -11.15 33.77 -1.08
C GLY A 4 -11.45 33.35 -2.52
N GLU A 5 -10.92 34.11 -3.47
CA GLU A 5 -11.26 34.07 -4.90
C GLU A 5 -11.11 32.68 -5.54
N MET A 6 -10.07 31.93 -5.17
CA MET A 6 -9.86 30.58 -5.70
C MET A 6 -10.96 29.62 -5.26
N ALA A 7 -11.34 29.63 -3.97
CA ALA A 7 -12.44 28.80 -3.47
C ALA A 7 -13.77 29.18 -4.09
N GLU A 8 -14.05 30.46 -4.27
CA GLU A 8 -15.26 30.96 -4.93
C GLU A 8 -15.33 30.50 -6.39
N THR A 9 -14.20 30.59 -7.10
CA THR A 9 -14.09 30.14 -8.50
C THR A 9 -14.32 28.63 -8.61
N MET A 10 -13.69 27.84 -7.73
CA MET A 10 -13.90 26.39 -7.69
C MET A 10 -15.35 26.01 -7.39
N ALA A 11 -15.93 26.61 -6.36
CA ALA A 11 -17.31 26.30 -5.97
C ALA A 11 -18.31 26.65 -7.08
N ALA A 12 -18.15 27.78 -7.75
CA ALA A 12 -19.00 28.20 -8.84
C ALA A 12 -18.89 27.27 -10.05
N ASP A 13 -17.69 26.91 -10.47
CA ASP A 13 -17.45 26.01 -11.60
C ASP A 13 -17.97 24.59 -11.32
N LEU A 14 -17.69 24.05 -10.14
CA LEU A 14 -18.18 22.74 -9.72
C LEU A 14 -19.71 22.70 -9.67
N ALA A 15 -20.37 23.73 -9.14
CA ALA A 15 -21.81 23.81 -9.10
C ALA A 15 -22.44 23.88 -10.53
N ALA A 16 -21.81 24.62 -11.45
CA ALA A 16 -22.25 24.70 -12.85
C ALA A 16 -22.16 23.33 -13.56
N HIS A 17 -21.33 22.41 -13.07
CA HIS A 17 -21.15 21.05 -13.59
C HIS A 17 -21.86 19.98 -12.74
N GLY A 18 -22.77 20.38 -11.85
CA GLY A 18 -23.62 19.46 -11.07
C GLY A 18 -22.97 18.85 -9.83
N SER A 19 -21.84 19.38 -9.35
CA SER A 19 -21.25 18.97 -8.07
C SER A 19 -22.07 19.50 -6.90
N ALA A 20 -22.14 18.71 -5.83
CA ALA A 20 -22.73 19.11 -4.56
C ALA A 20 -21.75 19.87 -3.64
N VAL A 21 -20.49 20.03 -4.02
CA VAL A 21 -19.50 20.76 -3.23
C VAL A 21 -19.81 22.26 -3.21
N THR A 22 -19.91 22.81 -2.02
CA THR A 22 -20.23 24.22 -1.80
C THR A 22 -19.02 25.02 -1.31
N LEU A 23 -19.09 26.33 -1.37
CA LEU A 23 -18.06 27.21 -0.79
C LEU A 23 -17.94 27.01 0.73
N GLU A 24 -19.04 26.71 1.41
CA GLU A 24 -19.05 26.37 2.84
C GLU A 24 -18.25 25.11 3.10
N ALA A 25 -18.42 24.05 2.28
CA ALA A 25 -17.65 22.81 2.40
C ALA A 25 -16.13 23.04 2.24
N PHE A 26 -15.71 24.00 1.42
CA PHE A 26 -14.29 24.39 1.37
C PHE A 26 -13.83 25.06 2.66
N ARG A 27 -14.62 25.98 3.21
CA ARG A 27 -14.28 26.72 4.43
C ARG A 27 -14.22 25.84 5.67
N GLU A 28 -15.11 24.85 5.76
CA GLU A 28 -15.20 23.92 6.86
C GLU A 28 -14.13 22.81 6.81
N TYR A 29 -13.52 22.60 5.63
CA TYR A 29 -12.52 21.55 5.49
C TYR A 29 -11.26 21.88 6.27
N VAL A 30 -10.84 20.95 7.12
CA VAL A 30 -9.60 21.03 7.87
C VAL A 30 -8.79 19.75 7.71
N ALA A 31 -7.47 19.89 7.72
CA ALA A 31 -6.60 18.74 7.85
C ALA A 31 -6.73 18.17 9.26
N GLU A 32 -6.85 16.86 9.38
CA GLU A 32 -6.97 16.17 10.64
C GLU A 32 -5.67 15.44 10.98
N ASP A 33 -5.33 15.40 12.25
CA ASP A 33 -4.26 14.55 12.73
C ASP A 33 -4.65 13.08 12.53
N SER A 34 -3.78 12.32 11.85
CA SER A 34 -4.01 10.89 11.67
C SER A 34 -3.68 10.13 12.95
N ARG A 35 -4.54 9.16 13.28
CA ARG A 35 -4.15 8.18 14.31
C ARG A 35 -3.00 7.34 13.78
N ILE A 36 -1.98 7.17 14.61
CA ILE A 36 -0.81 6.37 14.29
C ILE A 36 -0.99 4.98 14.89
N VAL A 37 -0.85 3.95 14.06
CA VAL A 37 -0.78 2.57 14.51
C VAL A 37 0.66 2.13 14.63
N ARG A 38 0.92 1.35 15.66
CA ARG A 38 2.24 0.81 15.96
C ARG A 38 2.17 -0.70 16.10
N GLY A 39 3.19 -1.37 15.62
CA GLY A 39 3.40 -2.80 15.77
C GLY A 39 4.87 -3.11 15.87
N SER A 40 5.22 -4.38 15.81
CA SER A 40 6.62 -4.79 15.72
C SER A 40 6.78 -5.96 14.76
N TYR A 41 7.97 -6.10 14.20
CA TYR A 41 8.35 -7.16 13.29
C TYR A 41 9.82 -7.48 13.45
N ARG A 42 10.16 -8.71 13.88
CA ARG A 42 11.56 -9.17 14.06
C ARG A 42 12.45 -8.20 14.85
N GLY A 43 11.88 -7.60 15.89
CA GLY A 43 12.60 -6.65 16.75
C GLY A 43 12.76 -5.24 16.16
N TYR A 44 12.05 -4.94 15.08
CA TYR A 44 11.86 -3.58 14.58
C TYR A 44 10.49 -3.04 15.00
N ASP A 45 10.41 -1.74 15.26
CA ASP A 45 9.15 -1.06 15.47
C ASP A 45 8.55 -0.64 14.12
N LEU A 46 7.27 -0.90 13.95
CA LEU A 46 6.50 -0.54 12.77
C LEU A 46 5.60 0.63 13.06
N ILE A 47 5.59 1.62 12.19
CA ILE A 47 4.76 2.81 12.31
C ILE A 47 3.99 3.02 11.00
N GLY A 48 2.67 3.02 11.09
CA GLY A 48 1.77 3.28 9.97
C GLY A 48 0.64 4.20 10.37
N THR A 49 -0.14 4.62 9.39
CA THR A 49 -1.37 5.40 9.61
C THR A 49 -2.56 4.46 9.76
N ASP A 50 -3.42 4.77 10.73
CA ASP A 50 -4.66 4.02 10.98
C ASP A 50 -5.73 4.28 9.90
N ILE A 51 -6.84 3.58 9.99
CA ILE A 51 -8.04 3.84 9.19
C ILE A 51 -8.37 5.35 9.25
N PRO A 52 -8.58 5.98 8.10
CA PRO A 52 -8.96 5.41 6.79
C PRO A 52 -7.81 4.94 5.89
N ALA A 53 -6.56 5.06 6.29
CA ALA A 53 -5.40 4.56 5.54
C ALA A 53 -5.13 3.05 5.82
N ALA A 54 -4.09 2.48 5.22
CA ALA A 54 -3.87 1.04 5.19
C ALA A 54 -2.70 0.52 6.06
N GLY A 55 -2.16 1.34 6.98
CA GLY A 55 -1.04 0.93 7.84
C GLY A 55 -1.33 -0.30 8.68
N VAL A 56 -2.57 -0.44 9.16
CA VAL A 56 -3.03 -1.64 9.90
C VAL A 56 -2.81 -2.92 9.08
N LEU A 57 -3.17 -2.92 7.79
CA LEU A 57 -3.01 -4.08 6.93
C LEU A 57 -1.55 -4.53 6.85
N SER A 58 -0.64 -3.59 6.63
CA SER A 58 0.78 -3.91 6.52
C SER A 58 1.36 -4.44 7.83
N ILE A 59 0.98 -3.86 8.97
CA ILE A 59 1.41 -4.36 10.29
C ILE A 59 0.87 -5.78 10.52
N GLN A 60 -0.40 -6.03 10.23
CA GLN A 60 -0.99 -7.36 10.36
C GLN A 60 -0.29 -8.41 9.51
N ALA A 61 -0.06 -8.11 8.23
CA ALA A 61 0.61 -9.03 7.31
C ALA A 61 2.04 -9.35 7.80
N LEU A 62 2.81 -8.34 8.19
CA LEU A 62 4.16 -8.53 8.74
C LEU A 62 4.15 -9.36 10.01
N GLN A 63 3.22 -9.11 10.94
CA GLN A 63 3.12 -9.89 12.17
C GLN A 63 2.70 -11.35 11.95
N ILE A 64 1.89 -11.63 10.93
CA ILE A 64 1.61 -13.02 10.52
C ILE A 64 2.91 -13.67 10.02
N MET A 65 3.63 -13.00 9.11
CA MET A 65 4.87 -13.51 8.53
C MET A 65 5.99 -13.72 9.55
N GLU A 66 6.00 -12.97 10.65
CA GLU A 66 6.97 -13.13 11.73
C GLU A 66 6.96 -14.54 12.39
N ASN A 67 5.86 -15.27 12.26
CA ASN A 67 5.75 -16.64 12.80
C ASN A 67 6.43 -17.70 11.93
N PHE A 68 6.95 -17.33 10.77
CA PHE A 68 7.65 -18.23 9.85
C PHE A 68 9.14 -17.86 9.77
N ASP A 69 9.98 -18.86 9.57
CA ASP A 69 11.42 -18.66 9.38
C ASP A 69 11.77 -18.68 7.88
N PRO A 70 12.08 -17.52 7.27
CA PRO A 70 12.38 -17.44 5.85
C PRO A 70 13.62 -18.26 5.45
N SER A 71 14.57 -18.49 6.38
CA SER A 71 15.78 -19.26 6.11
C SER A 71 15.53 -20.75 5.89
N SER A 72 14.40 -21.27 6.37
CA SER A 72 14.01 -22.67 6.28
C SER A 72 13.09 -22.98 5.10
N MET A 73 12.75 -21.98 4.27
CA MET A 73 11.74 -22.08 3.22
C MET A 73 12.31 -21.88 1.83
N SER A 74 11.71 -22.53 0.87
CA SER A 74 11.88 -22.19 -0.53
C SER A 74 11.21 -20.85 -0.84
N GLU A 75 11.64 -20.21 -1.91
CA GLU A 75 11.05 -18.97 -2.41
C GLU A 75 9.56 -19.13 -2.73
N ALA A 76 9.16 -20.29 -3.28
CA ALA A 76 7.77 -20.61 -3.56
C ALA A 76 6.91 -20.71 -2.28
N GLU A 77 7.45 -21.30 -1.22
CA GLU A 77 6.76 -21.35 0.08
C GLU A 77 6.63 -19.95 0.69
N TRP A 78 7.69 -19.14 0.63
CA TRP A 78 7.65 -17.75 1.10
C TRP A 78 6.64 -16.90 0.32
N PHE A 79 6.59 -17.06 -1.00
CA PHE A 79 5.55 -16.47 -1.86
C PHE A 79 4.14 -16.82 -1.36
N ALA A 80 3.88 -18.11 -1.13
CA ALA A 80 2.57 -18.60 -0.68
C ALA A 80 2.17 -17.99 0.67
N ILE A 81 3.10 -17.98 1.62
CA ILE A 81 2.88 -17.42 2.96
C ILE A 81 2.60 -15.92 2.88
N THR A 82 3.41 -15.19 2.12
CA THR A 82 3.23 -13.74 1.93
C THR A 82 1.86 -13.43 1.32
N GLY A 83 1.48 -14.14 0.26
CA GLY A 83 0.17 -13.99 -0.38
C GLY A 83 -1.00 -14.27 0.56
N GLN A 84 -0.89 -15.31 1.39
CA GLN A 84 -1.91 -15.65 2.39
C GLN A 84 -1.96 -14.61 3.52
N ALA A 85 -0.83 -14.19 4.07
CA ALA A 85 -0.76 -13.17 5.10
C ALA A 85 -1.42 -11.84 4.64
N LEU A 86 -1.11 -11.40 3.42
CA LEU A 86 -1.73 -10.25 2.79
C LEU A 86 -3.25 -10.42 2.60
N SER A 87 -3.69 -11.62 2.22
CA SER A 87 -5.11 -11.94 2.03
C SER A 87 -5.87 -11.90 3.36
N PHE A 88 -5.31 -12.47 4.43
CA PHE A 88 -5.89 -12.41 5.78
C PHE A 88 -5.99 -10.97 6.28
N ALA A 89 -4.90 -10.22 6.21
CA ALA A 89 -4.87 -8.83 6.64
C ALA A 89 -5.85 -7.94 5.84
N SER A 90 -5.95 -8.15 4.52
CA SER A 90 -6.90 -7.45 3.66
C SER A 90 -8.36 -7.77 4.00
N ARG A 91 -8.65 -9.02 4.32
CA ARG A 91 -10.00 -9.44 4.74
C ARG A 91 -10.38 -8.82 6.08
N GLU A 92 -9.48 -8.87 7.06
CA GLU A 92 -9.70 -8.27 8.38
C GLU A 92 -9.92 -6.77 8.28
N LEU A 93 -9.08 -6.05 7.54
CA LEU A 93 -9.22 -4.59 7.38
C LEU A 93 -10.61 -4.18 6.86
N ARG A 94 -11.25 -5.01 6.04
CA ARG A 94 -12.60 -4.74 5.53
C ARG A 94 -13.69 -4.85 6.60
N THR A 95 -13.43 -5.59 7.67
CA THR A 95 -14.38 -5.76 8.79
C THR A 95 -14.24 -4.68 9.85
N LEU A 96 -13.11 -3.97 9.88
CA LEU A 96 -12.83 -2.93 10.85
C LEU A 96 -13.57 -1.64 10.48
N GLY A 97 -14.32 -1.09 11.44
CA GLY A 97 -14.89 0.26 11.35
C GLY A 97 -13.89 1.33 11.81
N PRO A 98 -14.20 2.63 11.63
CA PRO A 98 -13.32 3.73 12.03
C PRO A 98 -13.00 3.75 13.53
N ASP A 99 -13.89 3.22 14.37
CA ASP A 99 -13.71 3.10 15.82
C ASP A 99 -13.45 1.67 16.30
N SER A 100 -13.23 0.77 15.37
CA SER A 100 -13.04 -0.64 15.68
C SER A 100 -11.71 -0.90 16.37
N ALA A 101 -11.67 -2.01 17.06
CA ALA A 101 -10.56 -2.55 17.81
C ALA A 101 -9.28 -2.76 16.94
N THR A 102 -8.76 -1.69 16.34
CA THR A 102 -7.50 -1.69 15.60
C THR A 102 -6.38 -2.32 16.42
N THR A 103 -6.36 -2.05 17.75
CA THR A 103 -5.43 -2.68 18.70
C THR A 103 -5.51 -4.20 18.68
N ARG A 104 -6.71 -4.77 18.58
CA ARG A 104 -6.88 -6.23 18.47
C ARG A 104 -6.38 -6.75 17.14
N ALA A 105 -6.66 -6.02 16.08
CA ALA A 105 -6.30 -6.41 14.72
C ALA A 105 -4.78 -6.41 14.49
N ILE A 106 -4.01 -5.62 15.24
CA ILE A 106 -2.54 -5.59 15.20
C ILE A 106 -1.90 -6.36 16.38
N SER A 107 -2.64 -7.22 17.08
CA SER A 107 -2.10 -8.02 18.17
C SER A 107 -1.32 -9.23 17.66
N LYS A 108 -0.24 -9.57 18.37
CA LYS A 108 0.56 -10.76 18.07
C LYS A 108 -0.25 -12.06 18.20
N GLU A 109 -1.19 -12.13 19.18
CA GLU A 109 -2.05 -13.31 19.35
C GLU A 109 -2.96 -13.53 18.14
N TRP A 110 -3.49 -12.46 17.56
CA TRP A 110 -4.28 -12.58 16.32
C TRP A 110 -3.38 -13.07 15.17
N ALA A 111 -2.21 -12.48 15.01
CA ALA A 111 -1.26 -12.84 13.96
C ALA A 111 -0.80 -14.31 14.05
N THR A 112 -0.52 -14.79 15.26
CA THR A 112 -0.14 -16.20 15.50
C THR A 112 -1.27 -17.15 15.11
N ARG A 113 -2.52 -16.85 15.45
CA ARG A 113 -3.65 -17.69 15.02
C ARG A 113 -3.80 -17.74 13.50
N MET A 114 -3.58 -16.62 12.82
CA MET A 114 -3.62 -16.59 11.35
C MET A 114 -2.45 -17.37 10.75
N ALA A 115 -1.28 -17.31 11.36
CA ALA A 115 -0.12 -18.11 10.95
C ALA A 115 -0.37 -19.62 11.14
N GLU A 116 -1.00 -20.02 12.24
CA GLU A 116 -1.42 -21.43 12.47
C GLU A 116 -2.41 -21.89 11.39
N GLU A 117 -3.34 -21.02 10.97
CA GLU A 117 -4.29 -21.33 9.88
C GLU A 117 -3.59 -21.48 8.54
N ILE A 118 -2.54 -20.69 8.27
CA ILE A 118 -1.70 -20.82 7.06
C ILE A 118 -0.90 -22.12 7.10
N ALA A 119 -0.29 -22.44 8.23
CA ALA A 119 0.55 -23.63 8.41
C ALA A 119 -0.24 -24.94 8.47
N ALA A 120 -1.56 -24.88 8.73
CA ALA A 120 -2.39 -26.07 8.76
C ALA A 120 -2.34 -26.79 7.39
N PRO A 121 -2.05 -28.09 7.33
CA PRO A 121 -2.11 -28.81 6.07
C PRO A 121 -3.50 -28.61 5.45
N ALA A 122 -3.55 -28.36 4.16
CA ALA A 122 -4.80 -28.26 3.43
C ALA A 122 -5.54 -29.60 3.64
N MET A 123 -6.43 -29.65 4.63
CA MET A 123 -7.32 -30.78 4.82
C MET A 123 -8.21 -30.80 3.57
N GLY A 124 -8.14 -31.92 2.83
CA GLY A 124 -8.96 -32.15 1.66
C GLY A 124 -10.39 -31.74 1.96
N ASP A 125 -11.03 -31.09 1.01
CA ASP A 125 -12.37 -30.51 1.12
C ASP A 125 -12.50 -29.45 2.25
N ARG A 126 -11.91 -28.28 2.05
CA ARG A 126 -12.59 -27.09 2.57
C ARG A 126 -13.92 -27.02 1.82
N PRO A 127 -15.08 -27.15 2.50
CA PRO A 127 -16.35 -26.79 1.88
C PRO A 127 -16.12 -25.37 1.37
N ASP A 128 -16.49 -25.13 0.12
CA ASP A 128 -16.42 -23.81 -0.52
C ASP A 128 -16.68 -22.78 0.57
N SER A 129 -15.66 -22.01 0.93
CA SER A 129 -15.87 -20.91 1.86
C SER A 129 -16.98 -20.14 1.18
N GLU A 130 -18.17 -20.14 1.78
CA GLU A 130 -19.25 -19.30 1.32
C GLU A 130 -18.66 -17.91 1.22
N ALA A 131 -18.22 -17.57 0.02
CA ALA A 131 -17.89 -16.21 -0.32
C ALA A 131 -19.17 -15.47 0.02
N THR A 132 -19.18 -14.80 1.15
CA THR A 132 -20.29 -13.93 1.53
C THR A 132 -20.54 -13.12 0.27
N PRO A 133 -21.70 -13.29 -0.40
CA PRO A 133 -21.94 -12.58 -1.64
C PRO A 133 -21.71 -11.11 -1.31
N MET A 134 -20.68 -10.53 -1.89
CA MET A 134 -20.54 -9.08 -1.85
C MET A 134 -21.84 -8.58 -2.45
N GLY A 135 -22.69 -7.97 -1.60
CA GLY A 135 -23.94 -7.42 -2.06
C GLY A 135 -23.70 -6.71 -3.37
N GLU A 136 -24.46 -7.05 -4.41
CA GLU A 136 -24.29 -6.52 -5.74
C GLU A 136 -24.09 -5.02 -5.65
N SER A 137 -22.87 -4.58 -5.90
CA SER A 137 -22.60 -3.16 -6.06
C SER A 137 -23.40 -2.73 -7.28
N PRO A 138 -24.27 -1.72 -7.18
CA PRO A 138 -25.02 -1.22 -8.34
C PRO A 138 -24.12 -0.59 -9.41
N LEU A 139 -22.83 -0.63 -9.21
CA LEU A 139 -21.82 -0.18 -10.16
C LEU A 139 -21.33 -1.36 -11.00
N PRO A 140 -21.18 -1.18 -12.33
CA PRO A 140 -20.65 -2.24 -13.19
C PRO A 140 -19.30 -2.74 -12.67
N PRO A 141 -18.98 -4.04 -12.88
CA PRO A 141 -17.72 -4.63 -12.46
C PRO A 141 -16.54 -3.76 -12.91
N LEU A 142 -15.56 -3.59 -12.06
CA LEU A 142 -14.34 -2.83 -12.35
C LEU A 142 -13.57 -3.33 -13.59
N ALA A 143 -13.87 -4.56 -14.06
CA ALA A 143 -13.30 -5.15 -15.26
C ALA A 143 -13.62 -4.41 -16.58
N ASP A 144 -14.72 -3.65 -16.61
CA ASP A 144 -15.12 -2.90 -17.82
C ASP A 144 -14.60 -1.45 -17.86
N ARG A 145 -13.84 -1.05 -16.83
CA ARG A 145 -13.16 0.24 -16.84
C ARG A 145 -11.72 -0.02 -17.28
N GLY A 146 -11.52 0.03 -18.59
CA GLY A 146 -10.19 -0.10 -19.19
C GLY A 146 -9.13 0.62 -18.34
N ASP A 147 -7.97 -0.03 -18.14
CA ASP A 147 -6.78 0.46 -17.46
C ASP A 147 -6.87 0.56 -15.92
N ASN A 148 -7.11 -0.56 -15.25
CA ASN A 148 -7.11 -0.67 -13.79
C ASN A 148 -5.73 -0.58 -13.11
N PHE A 149 -4.65 -0.37 -13.85
CA PHE A 149 -3.30 -0.20 -13.30
C PHE A 149 -2.96 1.25 -12.94
N GLY A 150 -3.86 2.18 -13.13
CA GLY A 150 -3.62 3.60 -13.05
C GLY A 150 -4.37 4.33 -11.95
N GLY A 151 -4.20 4.00 -10.67
CA GLY A 151 -4.48 4.99 -9.63
C GLY A 151 -3.43 6.11 -9.71
N HIS A 152 -3.85 7.38 -9.77
CA HIS A 152 -2.95 8.53 -9.71
C HIS A 152 -2.60 8.82 -8.25
N THR A 153 -1.83 7.91 -7.69
CA THR A 153 -1.20 8.01 -6.39
C THR A 153 0.29 8.24 -6.61
N THR A 154 0.91 9.03 -5.78
CA THR A 154 2.36 9.14 -5.70
C THR A 154 2.81 9.04 -4.26
N HIS A 155 4.04 8.60 -4.09
CA HIS A 155 4.70 8.59 -2.79
C HIS A 155 6.03 9.33 -2.88
N LEU A 156 6.37 10.03 -1.81
CA LEU A 156 7.70 10.61 -1.62
C LEU A 156 8.17 10.37 -0.18
N ALA A 157 9.45 10.11 -0.04
CA ALA A 157 10.13 10.07 1.24
C ALA A 157 11.28 11.08 1.24
N THR A 158 11.48 11.77 2.35
CA THR A 158 12.62 12.66 2.54
C THR A 158 13.23 12.43 3.91
N ALA A 159 14.53 12.67 4.03
CA ALA A 159 15.24 12.63 5.29
C ALA A 159 16.28 13.76 5.32
N ASP A 160 16.58 14.25 6.51
CA ASP A 160 17.62 15.27 6.71
C ASP A 160 18.71 14.80 7.66
N GLU A 161 19.77 15.59 7.76
CA GLU A 161 20.93 15.31 8.60
C GLU A 161 20.65 15.34 10.11
N ASN A 162 19.48 15.83 10.53
CA ASN A 162 19.04 15.89 11.92
C ASN A 162 18.19 14.68 12.32
N GLY A 163 17.99 13.72 11.41
CA GLY A 163 17.18 12.53 11.65
C GLY A 163 15.68 12.73 11.47
N MET A 164 15.24 13.81 10.82
CA MET A 164 13.84 14.01 10.46
C MET A 164 13.53 13.21 9.19
N PHE A 165 12.49 12.40 9.25
CA PHE A 165 11.94 11.67 8.10
C PHE A 165 10.52 12.13 7.80
N VAL A 166 10.21 12.22 6.52
CA VAL A 166 8.85 12.37 6.03
C VAL A 166 8.53 11.25 5.07
N SER A 167 7.40 10.60 5.26
CA SER A 167 6.81 9.60 4.37
C SER A 167 5.42 10.09 3.97
N LEU A 168 5.24 10.49 2.73
CA LEU A 168 4.03 11.15 2.23
C LEU A 168 3.44 10.41 1.04
N THR A 169 2.21 9.95 1.18
CA THR A 169 1.42 9.41 0.06
C THR A 169 0.25 10.34 -0.25
N GLN A 170 0.11 10.73 -1.50
CA GLN A 170 -1.02 11.54 -1.96
C GLN A 170 -1.65 10.93 -3.21
N THR A 171 -2.95 11.14 -3.38
CA THR A 171 -3.70 10.51 -4.47
C THR A 171 -4.80 11.40 -5.02
N LEU A 172 -5.05 11.27 -6.32
CA LEU A 172 -6.26 11.78 -6.96
C LEU A 172 -7.37 10.71 -7.05
N GLY A 173 -7.10 9.47 -6.63
CA GLY A 173 -7.98 8.32 -6.80
C GLY A 173 -7.79 7.64 -8.14
N PRO A 174 -8.85 7.43 -8.95
CA PRO A 174 -8.74 6.87 -10.29
C PRO A 174 -7.85 7.69 -11.22
N ASN A 175 -7.52 7.13 -12.38
CA ASN A 175 -6.69 7.80 -13.39
C ASN A 175 -7.19 9.23 -13.69
N MET A 176 -6.35 10.23 -13.47
CA MET A 176 -6.63 11.67 -13.59
C MET A 176 -7.74 12.16 -12.63
N GLY A 177 -8.01 11.46 -11.54
CA GLY A 177 -9.02 11.85 -10.56
C GLY A 177 -10.41 12.00 -11.16
N SER A 178 -11.05 13.13 -10.92
CA SER A 178 -12.35 13.47 -11.50
C SER A 178 -12.32 13.78 -13.01
N LYS A 179 -11.13 13.99 -13.58
CA LYS A 179 -10.91 14.51 -14.94
C LYS A 179 -11.47 15.92 -15.17
N VAL A 180 -11.72 16.64 -14.10
CA VAL A 180 -12.23 18.01 -14.10
C VAL A 180 -11.13 18.96 -13.66
N VAL A 181 -10.99 20.06 -14.40
CA VAL A 181 -10.11 21.19 -14.11
C VAL A 181 -10.90 22.46 -14.23
N THR A 182 -10.94 23.26 -13.19
CA THR A 182 -11.53 24.60 -13.28
C THR A 182 -10.63 25.49 -14.13
N PRO A 183 -11.16 26.17 -15.15
CA PRO A 183 -10.38 27.04 -16.03
C PRO A 183 -9.55 28.06 -15.24
N GLY A 184 -8.29 28.18 -15.60
CA GLY A 184 -7.35 29.12 -14.98
C GLY A 184 -6.65 28.63 -13.71
N LEU A 185 -7.06 27.51 -13.09
CA LEU A 185 -6.47 27.01 -11.84
C LEU A 185 -5.36 25.98 -12.04
N GLY A 186 -5.37 25.21 -13.14
CA GLY A 186 -4.25 24.37 -13.55
C GLY A 186 -4.03 23.08 -12.72
N PHE A 187 -5.01 22.61 -11.97
CA PHE A 187 -4.97 21.33 -11.25
C PHE A 187 -6.23 20.51 -11.40
N LEU A 188 -6.10 19.20 -11.19
CA LEU A 188 -7.20 18.24 -11.25
C LEU A 188 -7.84 18.05 -9.87
N TYR A 189 -9.14 17.87 -9.83
CA TYR A 189 -9.82 17.45 -8.61
C TYR A 189 -9.66 15.95 -8.38
N ALA A 190 -9.47 15.57 -7.13
CA ALA A 190 -9.49 14.17 -6.71
C ALA A 190 -10.89 13.57 -6.87
N SER A 191 -10.96 12.25 -7.06
CA SER A 191 -12.20 11.47 -7.10
C SER A 191 -12.03 10.22 -6.22
N THR A 192 -11.93 10.45 -4.91
CA THR A 192 -11.67 9.39 -3.92
C THR A 192 -12.91 9.03 -3.10
N LEU A 193 -14.10 9.37 -3.60
CA LEU A 193 -15.38 9.16 -2.94
C LEU A 193 -16.27 8.14 -3.68
N GLY A 194 -17.35 7.75 -3.03
CA GLY A 194 -18.40 6.92 -3.60
C GLY A 194 -17.97 5.48 -3.83
N GLY A 195 -18.55 4.85 -4.86
CA GLY A 195 -18.35 3.42 -5.13
C GLY A 195 -16.92 2.96 -5.38
N TYR A 196 -15.97 3.89 -5.52
CA TYR A 196 -14.55 3.56 -5.62
C TYR A 196 -13.99 3.03 -4.30
N LEU A 197 -14.41 3.59 -3.16
CA LEU A 197 -13.89 3.25 -1.84
C LEU A 197 -14.95 2.66 -0.88
N GLY A 198 -16.15 2.39 -1.35
CA GLY A 198 -17.23 1.78 -0.58
C GLY A 198 -18.31 2.77 -0.13
N ARG A 199 -19.18 2.32 0.76
CA ARG A 199 -20.24 3.15 1.34
C ARG A 199 -19.64 4.18 2.28
N MET A 200 -20.17 5.40 2.21
CA MET A 200 -19.81 6.51 3.07
C MET A 200 -21.08 7.24 3.51
N GLU A 201 -21.05 7.77 4.69
CA GLU A 201 -22.06 8.70 5.20
C GLU A 201 -21.54 10.14 5.14
N ALA A 202 -22.44 11.10 5.29
CA ALA A 202 -22.04 12.51 5.32
C ALA A 202 -21.11 12.77 6.54
N GLY A 203 -19.96 13.39 6.28
CA GLY A 203 -18.93 13.64 7.27
C GLY A 203 -17.84 12.57 7.36
N ASP A 204 -18.02 11.42 6.71
CA ASP A 204 -16.97 10.39 6.70
C ASP A 204 -15.75 10.80 5.90
N ARG A 205 -14.59 10.34 6.36
CA ARG A 205 -13.34 10.35 5.58
C ARG A 205 -13.27 9.10 4.72
N ALA A 206 -12.94 9.26 3.45
CA ALA A 206 -12.83 8.16 2.52
C ALA A 206 -11.73 7.17 2.92
N ARG A 207 -12.03 5.87 2.92
CA ARG A 207 -11.01 4.83 3.06
C ARG A 207 -10.06 4.87 1.86
N SER A 208 -8.80 4.62 2.12
CA SER A 208 -7.75 4.62 1.10
C SER A 208 -6.75 3.51 1.35
N ASN A 209 -6.14 3.01 0.29
CA ASN A 209 -5.00 2.11 0.38
C ASN A 209 -3.67 2.84 0.52
N ILE A 210 -3.66 4.18 0.64
CA ILE A 210 -2.42 4.91 0.92
C ILE A 210 -1.77 4.36 2.18
N ASN A 211 -0.46 4.19 2.14
CA ASN A 211 0.29 3.51 3.18
C ASN A 211 1.68 4.12 3.37
N PRO A 212 1.75 5.39 3.80
CA PRO A 212 3.02 5.92 4.26
C PRO A 212 3.46 5.15 5.50
N PHE A 213 4.69 4.64 5.50
CA PHE A 213 5.14 3.68 6.49
C PHE A 213 6.58 3.98 6.93
N MET A 214 6.88 3.69 8.18
CA MET A 214 8.22 3.80 8.74
C MET A 214 8.55 2.55 9.56
N VAL A 215 9.81 2.15 9.49
CA VAL A 215 10.39 1.09 10.32
C VAL A 215 11.49 1.70 11.15
N MET A 216 11.48 1.41 12.45
CA MET A 216 12.50 1.91 13.39
C MET A 216 13.27 0.75 14.01
N LYS A 217 14.50 1.01 14.35
CA LYS A 217 15.36 0.13 15.12
C LYS A 217 16.08 0.96 16.20
N ASP A 218 15.99 0.50 17.44
CA ASP A 218 16.66 1.13 18.59
C ASP A 218 16.36 2.64 18.72
N GLY A 219 15.14 3.05 18.35
CA GLY A 219 14.68 4.43 18.42
C GLY A 219 14.98 5.29 17.19
N GLU A 220 15.66 4.77 16.19
CA GLU A 220 16.00 5.47 14.95
C GLU A 220 15.20 4.93 13.76
N VAL A 221 14.81 5.79 12.82
CA VAL A 221 14.16 5.38 11.58
C VAL A 221 15.20 4.77 10.65
N VAL A 222 15.01 3.51 10.30
CA VAL A 222 15.89 2.78 9.37
C VAL A 222 15.27 2.62 7.98
N LEU A 223 13.95 2.80 7.86
CA LEU A 223 13.27 2.70 6.58
C LEU A 223 12.02 3.60 6.60
N ALA A 224 11.90 4.47 5.60
CA ALA A 224 10.71 5.26 5.34
C ALA A 224 10.29 5.04 3.90
N LEU A 225 9.08 4.52 3.66
CA LEU A 225 8.62 4.15 2.33
C LEU A 225 7.10 4.22 2.21
N GLY A 226 6.65 4.10 1.00
CA GLY A 226 5.26 3.93 0.60
C GLY A 226 5.20 3.71 -0.90
N ALA A 227 4.01 3.61 -1.44
CA ALA A 227 3.83 3.25 -2.83
C ALA A 227 2.65 3.96 -3.49
N ALA A 228 2.64 3.93 -4.81
CA ALA A 228 1.47 4.12 -5.66
C ALA A 228 0.98 2.76 -6.17
N GLY A 229 -0.31 2.62 -6.51
CA GLY A 229 -0.83 1.37 -7.10
C GLY A 229 -2.18 0.90 -6.55
N GLY A 230 -2.95 1.78 -5.92
CA GLY A 230 -4.28 1.44 -5.40
C GLY A 230 -4.23 0.31 -4.36
N GLY A 231 -4.97 -0.78 -4.58
CA GLY A 231 -5.02 -1.94 -3.67
C GLY A 231 -3.70 -2.71 -3.55
N LEU A 232 -2.73 -2.45 -4.42
CA LEU A 232 -1.41 -3.09 -4.42
C LEU A 232 -0.36 -2.30 -3.63
N ILE A 233 -0.73 -1.14 -3.08
CA ILE A 233 0.17 -0.34 -2.23
C ILE A 233 0.61 -1.12 -0.98
N PRO A 234 -0.30 -1.66 -0.13
CA PRO A 234 0.13 -2.38 1.05
C PRO A 234 0.95 -3.65 0.75
N PRO A 235 0.59 -4.49 -0.25
CA PRO A 235 1.45 -5.59 -0.67
C PRO A 235 2.87 -5.15 -1.05
N ALA A 236 3.02 -4.12 -1.86
CA ALA A 236 4.33 -3.63 -2.28
C ALA A 236 5.19 -3.15 -1.09
N VAL A 237 4.57 -2.43 -0.14
CA VAL A 237 5.23 -2.00 1.11
C VAL A 237 5.68 -3.20 1.95
N VAL A 238 4.81 -4.21 2.12
CA VAL A 238 5.14 -5.43 2.89
C VAL A 238 6.30 -6.18 2.23
N HIS A 239 6.27 -6.36 0.91
CA HIS A 239 7.37 -7.02 0.19
C HIS A 239 8.70 -6.29 0.34
N ALA A 240 8.72 -4.97 0.23
CA ALA A 240 9.95 -4.20 0.41
C ALA A 240 10.50 -4.36 1.84
N ILE A 241 9.64 -4.27 2.86
CA ILE A 241 10.04 -4.41 4.27
C ILE A 241 10.59 -5.81 4.56
N THR A 242 9.91 -6.86 4.12
CA THR A 242 10.36 -8.24 4.40
C THR A 242 11.69 -8.55 3.72
N ARG A 243 11.90 -8.07 2.50
CA ARG A 243 13.18 -8.28 1.80
C ARG A 243 14.34 -7.54 2.46
N VAL A 244 14.10 -6.33 2.91
CA VAL A 244 15.13 -5.59 3.65
C VAL A 244 15.42 -6.25 5.00
N ILE A 245 14.40 -6.66 5.76
CA ILE A 245 14.59 -7.18 7.12
C ILE A 245 14.93 -8.67 7.14
N ASP A 246 14.21 -9.51 6.38
CA ASP A 246 14.36 -10.97 6.44
C ASP A 246 15.55 -11.47 5.62
N PHE A 247 15.84 -10.80 4.50
CA PHE A 247 16.87 -11.22 3.57
C PHE A 247 18.09 -10.28 3.55
N GLY A 248 18.05 -9.19 4.33
CA GLY A 248 19.17 -8.25 4.44
C GLY A 248 19.47 -7.49 3.14
N MET A 249 18.52 -7.38 2.24
CA MET A 249 18.69 -6.70 0.97
C MET A 249 18.81 -5.19 1.14
N SER A 250 19.55 -4.53 0.26
CA SER A 250 19.41 -3.09 0.12
C SER A 250 18.01 -2.73 -0.42
N LEU A 251 17.53 -1.53 -0.12
CA LEU A 251 16.21 -1.12 -0.63
C LEU A 251 16.11 -1.19 -2.16
N PRO A 252 17.11 -0.73 -2.95
CA PRO A 252 17.08 -0.92 -4.41
C PRO A 252 16.94 -2.38 -4.84
N ASP A 253 17.70 -3.29 -4.23
CA ASP A 253 17.64 -4.73 -4.54
C ASP A 253 16.27 -5.31 -4.16
N ALA A 254 15.76 -4.94 -2.98
CA ALA A 254 14.44 -5.36 -2.50
C ALA A 254 13.30 -4.92 -3.44
N LEU A 255 13.43 -3.76 -4.09
CA LEU A 255 12.45 -3.28 -5.06
C LEU A 255 12.56 -3.95 -6.43
N ALA A 256 13.72 -4.49 -6.77
CA ALA A 256 13.96 -5.23 -8.01
C ALA A 256 13.45 -6.67 -7.98
N GLU A 257 13.00 -7.15 -6.83
CA GLU A 257 12.47 -8.51 -6.68
C GLU A 257 10.98 -8.59 -7.03
N PRO A 258 10.51 -9.69 -7.66
CA PRO A 258 9.12 -9.85 -8.05
C PRO A 258 8.17 -10.01 -6.85
N ARG A 259 6.91 -9.61 -7.02
CA ARG A 259 5.91 -9.49 -5.94
C ARG A 259 4.71 -10.39 -6.14
N VAL A 260 3.96 -10.57 -5.05
CA VAL A 260 2.70 -11.30 -5.02
C VAL A 260 1.63 -10.48 -4.30
N ALA A 261 0.38 -10.66 -4.71
CA ALA A 261 -0.78 -10.12 -4.00
C ALA A 261 -1.96 -11.07 -4.12
N GLY A 262 -2.89 -11.03 -3.16
CA GLY A 262 -4.13 -11.78 -3.26
C GLY A 262 -4.96 -11.38 -4.49
N ALA A 263 -5.47 -12.36 -5.23
CA ALA A 263 -6.35 -12.13 -6.36
C ALA A 263 -7.82 -12.05 -5.93
N ARG A 264 -8.62 -11.29 -6.68
CA ARG A 264 -10.08 -11.32 -6.50
C ARG A 264 -10.60 -12.65 -7.03
N GLY A 265 -11.41 -13.34 -6.23
CA GLY A 265 -11.94 -14.64 -6.58
C GLY A 265 -11.10 -15.83 -6.11
N GLY A 266 -10.00 -15.58 -5.41
CA GLY A 266 -9.09 -16.59 -4.88
C GLY A 266 -7.76 -16.67 -5.63
N GLY A 267 -6.80 -17.40 -5.08
CA GLY A 267 -5.45 -17.48 -5.62
C GLY A 267 -4.64 -16.18 -5.47
N PHE A 268 -3.57 -16.06 -6.24
CA PHE A 268 -2.65 -14.93 -6.14
C PHE A 268 -2.33 -14.35 -7.51
N ASN A 269 -2.22 -13.03 -7.56
CA ASN A 269 -1.58 -12.32 -8.66
C ASN A 269 -0.06 -12.40 -8.46
N ALA A 270 0.67 -12.81 -9.48
CA ALA A 270 2.12 -12.86 -9.51
C ALA A 270 2.68 -11.87 -10.52
N GLU A 271 3.63 -11.06 -10.13
CA GLU A 271 4.33 -10.13 -11.02
C GLU A 271 5.16 -10.93 -12.03
N THR A 272 4.95 -10.66 -13.31
CA THR A 272 5.62 -11.32 -14.40
C THR A 272 6.08 -10.33 -15.48
N SER A 273 6.36 -9.08 -15.04
CA SER A 273 6.89 -8.07 -15.92
C SER A 273 8.28 -8.49 -16.47
N PRO A 274 8.67 -8.02 -17.64
CA PRO A 274 9.89 -8.52 -18.29
C PRO A 274 11.18 -8.28 -17.51
N ASP A 275 11.21 -7.25 -16.67
CA ASP A 275 12.43 -6.80 -16.00
C ASP A 275 12.56 -7.33 -14.56
N ILE A 276 11.43 -7.54 -13.87
CA ILE A 276 11.39 -7.92 -12.45
C ILE A 276 10.33 -9.00 -12.15
N GLY A 277 9.98 -9.82 -13.12
CA GLY A 277 8.92 -10.81 -12.97
C GLY A 277 9.41 -12.19 -12.53
N TRP A 278 8.51 -12.94 -11.88
CA TRP A 278 8.68 -14.36 -11.64
C TRP A 278 8.86 -15.09 -12.98
N THR A 279 9.82 -16.00 -13.03
CA THR A 279 10.05 -16.85 -14.21
C THR A 279 8.98 -17.96 -14.32
N ASP A 280 8.79 -18.50 -15.52
CA ASP A 280 7.87 -19.62 -15.73
C ASP A 280 8.22 -20.83 -14.85
N ALA A 281 9.51 -21.08 -14.61
CA ALA A 281 9.98 -22.19 -13.77
C ALA A 281 9.62 -22.00 -12.30
N GLU A 282 9.72 -20.78 -11.77
CA GLU A 282 9.31 -20.44 -10.41
C GLU A 282 7.80 -20.51 -10.25
N LEU A 283 7.04 -19.99 -11.20
CA LEU A 283 5.60 -20.10 -11.22
C LEU A 283 5.11 -21.54 -11.23
N GLU A 284 5.81 -22.44 -11.94
CA GLU A 284 5.49 -23.85 -11.97
C GLU A 284 5.76 -24.52 -10.62
N GLN A 285 6.83 -24.16 -9.92
CA GLN A 285 7.08 -24.62 -8.56
C GLN A 285 5.97 -24.19 -7.60
N MET A 286 5.50 -22.96 -7.72
CA MET A 286 4.39 -22.44 -6.91
C MET A 286 3.08 -23.19 -7.22
N ARG A 287 2.80 -23.47 -8.50
CA ARG A 287 1.63 -24.31 -8.89
C ARG A 287 1.71 -25.73 -8.36
N ALA A 288 2.92 -26.29 -8.30
CA ALA A 288 3.13 -27.61 -7.71
C ALA A 288 2.78 -27.69 -6.21
N LEU A 289 2.79 -26.54 -5.51
CA LEU A 289 2.28 -26.42 -4.14
C LEU A 289 0.74 -26.26 -4.07
N GLY A 290 0.04 -26.35 -5.19
CA GLY A 290 -1.41 -26.18 -5.26
C GLY A 290 -1.86 -24.72 -5.26
N ILE A 291 -0.96 -23.77 -5.56
CA ILE A 291 -1.25 -22.35 -5.59
C ILE A 291 -1.86 -21.98 -6.95
N ASP A 292 -3.05 -21.38 -6.92
CA ASP A 292 -3.65 -20.78 -8.10
C ASP A 292 -3.00 -19.42 -8.39
N ILE A 293 -2.34 -19.29 -9.54
CA ILE A 293 -1.55 -18.12 -9.91
C ILE A 293 -2.09 -17.47 -11.17
N ASN A 294 -2.33 -16.18 -11.04
CA ASN A 294 -2.71 -15.29 -12.12
C ASN A 294 -1.53 -14.36 -12.49
N PRO A 295 -0.81 -14.64 -13.58
CA PRO A 295 0.33 -13.82 -14.00
C PRO A 295 -0.08 -12.40 -14.39
N GLN A 296 0.72 -11.42 -14.01
CA GLN A 296 0.52 -10.00 -14.31
C GLN A 296 1.77 -9.45 -15.03
N PRO A 297 1.76 -9.42 -16.36
CA PRO A 297 2.96 -9.06 -17.14
C PRO A 297 3.17 -7.55 -17.33
N GLN A 298 2.29 -6.71 -16.83
CA GLN A 298 2.39 -5.27 -17.05
C GLN A 298 3.37 -4.63 -16.06
N SER A 299 4.28 -3.81 -16.55
CA SER A 299 5.17 -2.99 -15.74
C SER A 299 4.37 -2.06 -14.82
N GLY A 300 4.83 -1.90 -13.57
CA GLY A 300 4.16 -1.11 -12.54
C GLY A 300 2.85 -1.69 -12.02
N ALA A 301 2.52 -2.96 -12.35
CA ALA A 301 1.28 -3.62 -11.95
C ALA A 301 1.20 -3.86 -10.43
N PHE A 302 2.33 -4.04 -9.76
CA PHE A 302 2.40 -4.46 -8.35
C PHE A 302 2.68 -3.33 -7.34
N GLY A 303 2.37 -2.13 -7.70
CA GLY A 303 2.67 -0.97 -6.90
C GLY A 303 4.05 -0.41 -7.27
N ARG A 304 4.26 0.84 -6.95
CA ARG A 304 5.45 1.61 -7.29
C ARG A 304 5.98 2.22 -6.02
N VAL A 305 6.98 1.57 -5.44
CA VAL A 305 7.55 1.95 -4.15
C VAL A 305 8.58 3.04 -4.32
N HIS A 306 8.54 4.00 -3.43
CA HIS A 306 9.61 4.98 -3.24
C HIS A 306 9.98 4.99 -1.76
N GLY A 307 11.25 5.08 -1.45
CA GLY A 307 11.67 5.05 -0.06
C GLY A 307 13.10 5.47 0.17
N ILE A 308 13.42 5.57 1.44
CA ILE A 308 14.76 5.82 1.96
C ILE A 308 15.06 4.77 3.00
N GLN A 309 16.21 4.11 2.85
CA GLN A 309 16.81 3.24 3.85
C GLN A 309 17.98 3.98 4.49
N TYR A 310 18.09 3.88 5.80
CA TYR A 310 19.24 4.34 6.56
C TYR A 310 19.96 3.14 7.15
N ASP A 311 21.25 3.08 6.93
CA ASP A 311 22.14 2.11 7.55
C ASP A 311 22.93 2.82 8.67
N PRO A 312 22.61 2.56 9.94
CA PRO A 312 23.27 3.23 11.06
C PRO A 312 24.73 2.78 11.23
N GLU A 313 25.12 1.58 10.77
CA GLU A 313 26.48 1.06 10.92
C GLU A 313 27.45 1.83 10.01
N THR A 314 27.03 2.13 8.80
CA THR A 314 27.84 2.86 7.81
C THR A 314 27.50 4.34 7.75
N ASN A 315 26.45 4.78 8.45
CA ASN A 315 25.85 6.13 8.34
C ASN A 315 25.54 6.48 6.88
N THR A 316 24.97 5.51 6.16
CA THR A 316 24.69 5.65 4.74
C THR A 316 23.18 5.73 4.50
N TRP A 317 22.81 6.66 3.63
CA TRP A 317 21.44 6.85 3.17
C TRP A 317 21.29 6.30 1.76
N ILE A 318 20.32 5.43 1.55
CA ILE A 318 20.01 4.81 0.28
C ILE A 318 18.60 5.21 -0.11
N GLY A 319 18.47 6.06 -1.12
CA GLY A 319 17.18 6.37 -1.71
C GLY A 319 16.89 5.45 -2.90
N ALA A 320 15.68 4.94 -2.99
CA ALA A 320 15.26 4.08 -4.10
C ALA A 320 13.87 4.45 -4.62
N ALA A 321 13.70 4.23 -5.92
CA ALA A 321 12.44 4.23 -6.62
C ALA A 321 12.27 2.88 -7.32
N ASP A 322 11.03 2.45 -7.47
CA ASP A 322 10.68 1.21 -8.16
C ASP A 322 11.30 1.17 -9.57
N PRO A 323 12.08 0.14 -9.92
CA PRO A 323 12.74 0.07 -11.21
C PRO A 323 11.78 -0.19 -12.38
N ASP A 324 10.61 -0.74 -12.09
CA ASP A 324 9.58 -1.07 -13.09
C ASP A 324 8.70 0.12 -13.49
N TRP A 325 8.98 1.31 -12.95
CA TRP A 325 8.21 2.53 -13.23
C TRP A 325 9.04 3.80 -13.08
N GLU A 326 8.45 4.92 -13.50
CA GLU A 326 9.07 6.24 -13.34
C GLU A 326 9.25 6.63 -11.88
N GLY A 327 10.43 7.02 -11.51
CA GLY A 327 10.79 7.49 -10.20
C GLY A 327 12.26 7.85 -10.11
N SER A 328 12.66 8.52 -9.06
CA SER A 328 14.07 8.82 -8.84
C SER A 328 14.38 9.05 -7.36
N ALA A 329 15.61 8.74 -6.97
CA ALA A 329 16.17 9.12 -5.68
C ALA A 329 17.34 10.07 -5.88
N ARG A 330 17.47 11.06 -5.01
CA ARG A 330 18.57 12.04 -5.07
C ARG A 330 19.04 12.40 -3.68
N GLY A 331 20.35 12.36 -3.47
CA GLY A 331 20.99 12.96 -2.33
C GLY A 331 21.32 14.45 -2.56
N PRO A 332 21.69 15.21 -1.50
CA PRO A 332 22.18 16.55 -1.64
C PRO A 332 23.40 16.57 -2.57
N ALA A 333 23.50 17.59 -3.40
CA ALA A 333 24.70 17.78 -4.21
C ALA A 333 25.92 17.85 -3.29
N ALA A 334 26.98 17.08 -3.61
CA ALA A 334 28.22 17.17 -2.87
C ALA A 334 28.64 18.66 -2.75
N ARG A 335 28.82 19.15 -1.53
CA ARG A 335 29.33 20.52 -1.32
C ARG A 335 30.64 20.60 -2.07
N ARG A 336 30.74 21.48 -3.08
CA ARG A 336 32.01 21.74 -3.72
C ARG A 336 32.93 22.27 -2.62
N PRO A 337 34.14 21.72 -2.42
CA PRO A 337 35.07 22.27 -1.48
C PRO A 337 35.40 23.69 -1.94
N GLY A 338 35.06 24.70 -1.16
CA GLY A 338 35.48 26.08 -1.35
C GLY A 338 34.40 27.03 -1.93
N ASN A 339 33.33 27.23 -1.21
CA ASN A 339 32.59 28.52 -1.20
C ASN A 339 32.21 28.84 0.24
#